data_5bff5277bce69662db842ccaaa7bccfb
#
_entry.id   5bff5277bce69662db842ccaaa7bccfb
#
_cell.length_a   1.000
_cell.length_b   1.000
_cell.length_c   1.000
_cell.angle_alpha   90.00
_cell.angle_beta   90.00
_cell.angle_gamma   90.00
#
_symmetry.space_group_name_H-M   'P 1'
#
loop_
_entity.id
_entity.type
_entity.pdbx_description
1 polymer ?
#
loop_
_entity_poly.entity_id
_entity_poly.type
_entity_poly.pdbx_seq_one_letter_code
_entity_poly.pdbx_strand_id
1 'polypeptide(L)'
;FANESLAAQAKLLVPEVADWDLRIGGLHEALPEADVAIASSGTVTLECAWFRVPTVVLYKTSWITYLLGRLFVKVKHIAMPNVLAGREVFPEFIQRDANEVNLAREANRFLDDPGRRLELREELDVIADSLGGRGAAGRAAESVGRLLKN
;
A
#
# COMPACT_ATOMS: atom_id res chain seq x y z
N PHE A 1 -8.06 -10.28 4.05
CA PHE A 1 -8.91 -10.42 2.86
C PHE A 1 -10.12 -9.49 2.96
N ALA A 2 -10.64 -9.01 1.83
CA ALA A 2 -11.80 -8.15 1.81
C ALA A 2 -13.11 -8.89 2.18
N ASN A 3 -13.17 -10.20 1.94
CA ASN A 3 -14.32 -11.03 2.27
C ASN A 3 -13.96 -12.54 2.33
N GLU A 4 -14.89 -13.34 2.86
CA GLU A 4 -14.74 -14.79 3.02
C GLU A 4 -14.54 -15.55 1.71
N SER A 5 -15.18 -15.10 0.64
CA SER A 5 -15.05 -15.73 -0.68
C SER A 5 -13.61 -15.68 -1.19
N LEU A 6 -12.92 -14.54 -1.02
CA LEU A 6 -11.52 -14.38 -1.41
C LEU A 6 -10.59 -15.21 -0.52
N ALA A 7 -10.87 -15.30 0.77
CA ALA A 7 -10.11 -16.16 1.68
C ALA A 7 -10.26 -17.65 1.32
N ALA A 8 -11.48 -18.08 0.97
CA ALA A 8 -11.74 -19.45 0.50
C ALA A 8 -11.03 -19.75 -0.83
N GLN A 9 -11.05 -18.82 -1.78
CA GLN A 9 -10.33 -18.96 -3.05
C GLN A 9 -8.81 -19.04 -2.83
N ALA A 10 -8.24 -18.25 -1.92
CA ALA A 10 -6.82 -18.31 -1.59
C ALA A 10 -6.43 -19.71 -1.08
N LYS A 11 -7.21 -20.28 -0.18
CA LYS A 11 -6.97 -21.64 0.34
C LYS A 11 -7.05 -22.73 -0.73
N LEU A 12 -7.91 -22.53 -1.73
CA LEU A 12 -8.03 -23.49 -2.86
C LEU A 12 -6.84 -23.40 -3.82
N LEU A 13 -6.34 -22.18 -4.05
CA LEU A 13 -5.24 -21.92 -5.00
C LEU A 13 -3.87 -22.24 -4.40
N VAL A 14 -3.70 -22.01 -3.11
CA VAL A 14 -2.44 -22.16 -2.38
C VAL A 14 -2.75 -22.81 -1.03
N PRO A 15 -2.79 -24.16 -0.96
CA PRO A 15 -3.12 -24.86 0.30
C PRO A 15 -2.24 -24.48 1.48
N GLU A 16 -0.98 -24.12 1.25
CA GLU A 16 -0.01 -23.71 2.26
C GLU A 16 -0.43 -22.48 3.03
N VAL A 17 -1.32 -21.62 2.48
CA VAL A 17 -1.83 -20.46 3.23
C VAL A 17 -2.79 -20.87 4.38
N ALA A 18 -3.16 -22.14 4.49
CA ALA A 18 -3.97 -22.61 5.62
C ALA A 18 -3.26 -22.45 6.97
N ASP A 19 -1.93 -22.44 6.95
CA ASP A 19 -1.08 -22.24 8.14
C ASP A 19 -0.85 -20.75 8.46
N TRP A 20 -1.33 -19.85 7.61
CA TRP A 20 -1.19 -18.41 7.81
C TRP A 20 -2.36 -17.85 8.62
N ASP A 21 -2.12 -16.73 9.30
CA ASP A 21 -3.19 -15.97 9.95
C ASP A 21 -4.04 -15.24 8.89
N LEU A 22 -5.12 -15.86 8.48
CA LEU A 22 -6.03 -15.33 7.44
C LEU A 22 -7.12 -14.49 8.08
N ARG A 23 -6.97 -13.18 8.02
CA ARG A 23 -7.95 -12.22 8.56
C ARG A 23 -8.87 -11.67 7.47
N ILE A 24 -10.15 -11.49 7.80
CA ILE A 24 -11.13 -10.77 6.98
C ILE A 24 -11.37 -9.42 7.61
N GLY A 25 -10.94 -8.34 6.94
CA GLY A 25 -10.85 -7.03 7.57
C GLY A 25 -9.68 -6.96 8.57
N GLY A 26 -9.78 -6.08 9.55
CA GLY A 26 -8.80 -5.98 10.63
C GLY A 26 -7.42 -5.46 10.19
N LEU A 27 -7.36 -4.69 9.08
CA LEU A 27 -6.08 -4.18 8.56
C LEU A 27 -5.44 -3.19 9.54
N HIS A 28 -6.24 -2.36 10.19
CA HIS A 28 -5.76 -1.38 11.17
C HIS A 28 -5.15 -2.00 12.43
N GLU A 29 -5.59 -3.21 12.77
CA GLU A 29 -5.06 -4.00 13.87
C GLU A 29 -3.79 -4.75 13.47
N ALA A 30 -3.71 -5.20 12.21
CA ALA A 30 -2.58 -5.98 11.71
C ALA A 30 -1.36 -5.11 11.33
N LEU A 31 -1.57 -3.94 10.75
CA LEU A 31 -0.47 -3.09 10.28
C LEU A 31 0.51 -2.66 11.38
N PRO A 32 0.07 -2.28 12.59
CA PRO A 32 1.01 -1.93 13.68
C PRO A 32 1.95 -3.06 14.11
N GLU A 33 1.55 -4.32 13.86
CA GLU A 33 2.32 -5.52 14.22
C GLU A 33 3.22 -5.99 13.08
N ALA A 34 3.09 -5.41 11.88
CA ALA A 34 3.81 -5.83 10.70
C ALA A 34 5.21 -5.21 10.61
N ASP A 35 6.22 -6.03 10.35
CA ASP A 35 7.58 -5.55 10.02
C ASP A 35 7.69 -5.10 8.58
N VAL A 36 7.02 -5.80 7.66
CA VAL A 36 7.01 -5.56 6.21
C VAL A 36 5.65 -5.94 5.66
N ALA A 37 5.18 -5.22 4.65
CA ALA A 37 3.97 -5.54 3.91
C ALA A 37 4.27 -5.79 2.43
N ILE A 38 3.49 -6.66 1.80
CA ILE A 38 3.39 -6.77 0.34
C ILE A 38 1.94 -6.42 -0.02
N ALA A 39 1.74 -5.36 -0.79
CA ALA A 39 0.41 -4.83 -1.06
C ALA A 39 0.21 -4.53 -2.55
N SER A 40 -1.02 -4.70 -3.03
CA SER A 40 -1.36 -4.17 -4.34
C SER A 40 -1.46 -2.64 -4.29
N SER A 41 -1.13 -1.97 -5.41
CA SER A 41 -1.30 -0.52 -5.50
C SER A 41 -2.77 -0.12 -5.25
N GLY A 42 -2.98 0.90 -4.42
CA GLY A 42 -4.28 1.41 -4.03
C GLY A 42 -4.21 2.17 -2.70
N THR A 43 -5.37 2.42 -2.10
CA THR A 43 -5.49 3.13 -0.81
C THR A 43 -4.76 2.42 0.33
N VAL A 44 -4.63 1.08 0.27
CA VAL A 44 -3.89 0.29 1.26
C VAL A 44 -2.44 0.75 1.40
N THR A 45 -1.82 1.27 0.34
CA THR A 45 -0.44 1.77 0.41
C THR A 45 -0.32 3.04 1.27
N LEU A 46 -1.38 3.88 1.31
CA LEU A 46 -1.45 5.01 2.25
C LEU A 46 -1.64 4.55 3.69
N GLU A 47 -2.42 3.50 3.91
CA GLU A 47 -2.60 2.91 5.24
C GLU A 47 -1.27 2.33 5.74
N CYS A 48 -0.53 1.60 4.89
CA CYS A 48 0.81 1.13 5.22
C CYS A 48 1.75 2.29 5.57
N ALA A 49 1.73 3.38 4.79
CA ALA A 49 2.53 4.56 5.07
C ALA A 49 2.12 5.24 6.39
N TRP A 50 0.83 5.35 6.65
CA TRP A 50 0.31 5.91 7.91
C TRP A 50 0.78 5.13 9.15
N PHE A 51 0.81 3.79 9.05
CA PHE A 51 1.32 2.91 10.10
C PHE A 51 2.84 2.69 10.05
N ARG A 52 3.55 3.37 9.13
CA ARG A 52 5.02 3.30 8.97
C ARG A 52 5.53 1.89 8.68
N VAL A 53 4.75 1.13 7.92
CA VAL A 53 5.11 -0.24 7.53
C VAL A 53 5.85 -0.21 6.21
N PRO A 54 7.12 -0.61 6.15
CA PRO A 54 7.85 -0.81 4.90
C PRO A 54 7.07 -1.73 3.97
N THR A 55 6.81 -1.27 2.75
CA THR A 55 5.87 -1.97 1.87
C THR A 55 6.46 -2.18 0.49
N VAL A 56 6.36 -3.41 0.00
CA VAL A 56 6.64 -3.76 -1.39
C VAL A 56 5.32 -3.70 -2.15
N VAL A 57 5.27 -2.87 -3.19
CA VAL A 57 4.04 -2.63 -3.94
C VAL A 57 4.04 -3.43 -5.24
N LEU A 58 2.95 -4.14 -5.48
CA LEU A 58 2.73 -4.85 -6.73
C LEU A 58 1.53 -4.27 -7.49
N TYR A 59 1.61 -4.29 -8.82
CA TYR A 59 0.50 -3.90 -9.67
C TYR A 59 0.42 -4.78 -10.91
N LYS A 60 -0.69 -5.50 -11.04
CA LYS A 60 -1.02 -6.28 -12.22
C LYS A 60 -2.38 -5.89 -12.77
N THR A 61 -2.46 -5.65 -14.06
CA THR A 61 -3.71 -5.35 -14.77
C THR A 61 -3.67 -5.99 -16.15
N SER A 62 -4.78 -5.92 -16.89
CA SER A 62 -4.78 -6.40 -18.28
C SER A 62 -3.75 -5.65 -19.13
N TRP A 63 -3.14 -6.34 -20.12
CA TRP A 63 -2.16 -5.71 -21.00
C TRP A 63 -2.73 -4.51 -21.77
N ILE A 64 -4.00 -4.55 -22.11
CA ILE A 64 -4.69 -3.45 -22.80
C ILE A 64 -4.79 -2.24 -21.87
N THR A 65 -5.26 -2.45 -20.64
CA THR A 65 -5.35 -1.38 -19.63
C THR A 65 -3.98 -0.79 -19.31
N TYR A 66 -2.96 -1.63 -19.19
CA TYR A 66 -1.59 -1.18 -18.94
C TYR A 66 -1.05 -0.33 -20.09
N LEU A 67 -1.24 -0.78 -21.34
CA LEU A 67 -0.78 -0.05 -22.53
C LEU A 67 -1.48 1.30 -22.66
N LEU A 68 -2.80 1.34 -22.49
CA LEU A 68 -3.57 2.57 -22.48
C LEU A 68 -3.13 3.50 -21.34
N GLY A 69 -2.96 2.95 -20.13
CA GLY A 69 -2.44 3.72 -19.00
C GLY A 69 -1.10 4.36 -19.31
N ARG A 70 -0.14 3.61 -19.86
CA ARG A 70 1.17 4.16 -20.24
C ARG A 70 1.12 5.24 -21.33
N LEU A 71 0.13 5.16 -22.22
CA LEU A 71 -0.03 6.12 -23.31
C LEU A 71 -0.63 7.45 -22.82
N PHE A 72 -1.61 7.38 -21.89
CA PHE A 72 -2.39 8.54 -21.45
C PHE A 72 -1.95 9.10 -20.10
N VAL A 73 -1.34 8.28 -19.25
CA VAL A 73 -0.99 8.64 -17.86
C VAL A 73 0.53 8.71 -17.72
N LYS A 74 1.05 9.94 -17.70
CA LYS A 74 2.48 10.23 -17.53
C LYS A 74 2.88 10.32 -16.05
N VAL A 75 2.48 9.35 -15.23
CA VAL A 75 2.94 9.29 -13.84
C VAL A 75 4.18 8.40 -13.73
N LYS A 76 5.13 8.81 -12.90
CA LYS A 76 6.35 8.04 -12.63
C LYS A 76 6.08 6.92 -11.62
N HIS A 77 5.11 7.09 -10.74
CA HIS A 77 4.81 6.21 -9.61
C HIS A 77 3.32 5.88 -9.55
N ILE A 78 2.99 4.70 -9.06
CA ILE A 78 1.61 4.21 -8.94
C ILE A 78 1.17 4.16 -7.47
N ALA A 79 2.10 3.86 -6.54
CA ALA A 79 1.80 3.89 -5.12
C ALA A 79 1.62 5.32 -4.64
N MET A 80 0.55 5.56 -3.90
CA MET A 80 0.22 6.90 -3.42
C MET A 80 1.34 7.54 -2.58
N PRO A 81 2.06 6.84 -1.69
CA PRO A 81 3.19 7.42 -0.97
C PRO A 81 4.30 7.90 -1.90
N ASN A 82 4.61 7.16 -2.96
CA ASN A 82 5.61 7.55 -3.95
C ASN A 82 5.19 8.80 -4.75
N VAL A 83 3.90 8.87 -5.09
CA VAL A 83 3.32 10.05 -5.77
C VAL A 83 3.42 11.27 -4.87
N LEU A 84 3.07 11.16 -3.59
CA LEU A 84 3.15 12.25 -2.61
C LEU A 84 4.60 12.71 -2.36
N ALA A 85 5.53 11.76 -2.28
CA ALA A 85 6.94 12.04 -2.09
C ALA A 85 7.64 12.57 -3.36
N GLY A 86 7.05 12.37 -4.54
CA GLY A 86 7.66 12.68 -5.84
C GLY A 86 8.85 11.77 -6.19
N ARG A 87 9.06 10.68 -5.46
CA ARG A 87 10.14 9.70 -5.61
C ARG A 87 9.70 8.32 -5.12
N GLU A 88 10.48 7.30 -5.44
CA GLU A 88 10.25 5.96 -4.92
C GLU A 88 10.61 5.90 -3.43
N VAL A 89 9.60 5.65 -2.61
CA VAL A 89 9.69 5.37 -1.17
C VAL A 89 9.38 3.89 -0.93
N PHE A 90 8.32 3.40 -1.55
CA PHE A 90 8.00 1.99 -1.64
C PHE A 90 8.44 1.44 -2.99
N PRO A 91 9.22 0.35 -3.04
CA PRO A 91 9.57 -0.30 -4.30
C PRO A 91 8.30 -0.81 -5.02
N GLU A 92 8.19 -0.48 -6.31
CA GLU A 92 7.04 -0.80 -7.15
C GLU A 92 7.40 -1.85 -8.21
N PHE A 93 6.66 -2.95 -8.21
CA PHE A 93 6.77 -3.99 -9.22
C PHE A 93 5.51 -4.03 -10.08
N ILE A 94 5.69 -3.86 -11.39
CA ILE A 94 4.57 -3.67 -12.33
C ILE A 94 4.57 -4.81 -13.34
N GLN A 95 3.40 -5.40 -13.61
CA GLN A 95 3.18 -6.42 -14.62
C GLN A 95 4.14 -7.62 -14.48
N ARG A 96 5.13 -7.78 -15.36
CA ARG A 96 6.08 -8.91 -15.36
C ARG A 96 7.04 -8.86 -14.18
N ASP A 97 7.40 -7.66 -13.73
CA ASP A 97 8.31 -7.48 -12.60
C ASP A 97 7.62 -7.81 -11.27
N ALA A 98 6.26 -7.77 -11.22
CA ALA A 98 5.47 -8.22 -10.08
C ALA A 98 5.40 -9.76 -10.06
N ASN A 99 6.52 -10.40 -9.78
CA ASN A 99 6.65 -11.86 -9.64
C ASN A 99 7.16 -12.22 -8.25
N GLU A 100 6.98 -13.47 -7.88
CA GLU A 100 7.31 -14.00 -6.56
C GLU A 100 8.78 -13.76 -6.16
N VAL A 101 9.70 -13.93 -7.11
CA VAL A 101 11.14 -13.79 -6.86
C VAL A 101 11.50 -12.35 -6.51
N ASN A 102 10.99 -11.39 -7.27
CA ASN A 102 11.27 -9.97 -7.05
C ASN A 102 10.62 -9.48 -5.75
N LEU A 103 9.36 -9.85 -5.51
CA LEU A 103 8.62 -9.45 -4.31
C LEU A 103 9.28 -10.02 -3.05
N ALA A 104 9.60 -11.33 -3.06
CA ALA A 104 10.25 -11.96 -1.92
C ALA A 104 11.65 -11.39 -1.67
N ARG A 105 12.45 -11.16 -2.72
CA ARG A 105 13.77 -10.54 -2.60
C ARG A 105 13.70 -9.18 -1.92
N GLU A 106 12.77 -8.33 -2.34
CA GLU A 106 12.69 -6.98 -1.79
C GLU A 106 12.07 -6.96 -0.37
N ALA A 107 11.10 -7.84 -0.10
CA ALA A 107 10.58 -8.02 1.26
C ALA A 107 11.68 -8.51 2.22
N ASN A 108 12.49 -9.49 1.80
CA ASN A 108 13.60 -9.99 2.62
C ASN A 108 14.67 -8.92 2.86
N ARG A 109 14.93 -8.02 1.90
CA ARG A 109 15.85 -6.89 2.12
C ARG A 109 15.39 -5.99 3.27
N PHE A 110 14.08 -5.76 3.40
CA PHE A 110 13.55 -5.04 4.54
C PHE A 110 13.64 -5.85 5.84
N LEU A 111 13.38 -7.17 5.80
CA LEU A 111 13.47 -8.02 6.98
C LEU A 111 14.91 -8.16 7.50
N ASP A 112 15.88 -8.25 6.59
CA ASP A 112 17.29 -8.47 6.90
C ASP A 112 18.04 -7.20 7.31
N ASP A 113 17.50 -6.01 7.00
CA ASP A 113 18.13 -4.72 7.28
C ASP A 113 17.26 -3.81 8.19
N PRO A 114 17.43 -3.93 9.51
CA PRO A 114 16.72 -3.06 10.47
C PRO A 114 17.03 -1.57 10.29
N GLY A 115 18.25 -1.22 9.87
CA GLY A 115 18.66 0.17 9.63
C GLY A 115 17.84 0.79 8.50
N ARG A 116 17.74 0.09 7.36
CA ARG A 116 16.92 0.51 6.23
C ARG A 116 15.43 0.64 6.61
N ARG A 117 14.91 -0.27 7.46
CA ARG A 117 13.53 -0.14 7.95
C ARG A 117 13.35 1.13 8.78
N LEU A 118 14.32 1.46 9.63
CA LEU A 118 14.26 2.67 10.47
C LEU A 118 14.28 3.94 9.60
N GLU A 119 15.21 4.05 8.67
CA GLU A 119 15.31 5.17 7.72
C GLU A 119 13.99 5.35 6.96
N LEU A 120 13.42 4.26 6.44
CA LEU A 120 12.15 4.32 5.72
C LEU A 120 11.00 4.75 6.63
N ARG A 121 10.96 4.31 7.89
CA ARG A 121 9.94 4.75 8.86
C ARG A 121 9.99 6.25 9.11
N GLU A 122 11.19 6.83 9.20
CA GLU A 122 11.38 8.29 9.33
C GLU A 122 10.87 9.04 8.09
N GLU A 123 11.11 8.49 6.89
CA GLU A 123 10.57 9.05 5.65
C GLU A 123 9.04 8.99 5.62
N LEU A 124 8.45 7.89 6.09
CA LEU A 124 7.01 7.69 6.16
C LEU A 124 6.34 8.62 7.19
N ASP A 125 7.03 9.03 8.25
CA ASP A 125 6.56 10.06 9.18
C ASP A 125 6.28 11.37 8.45
N VAL A 126 7.19 11.80 7.59
CA VAL A 126 7.03 13.03 6.79
C VAL A 126 5.81 12.93 5.86
N ILE A 127 5.61 11.77 5.24
CA ILE A 127 4.46 11.54 4.36
C ILE A 127 3.16 11.53 5.17
N ALA A 128 3.12 10.82 6.29
CA ALA A 128 1.95 10.74 7.16
C ALA A 128 1.55 12.12 7.69
N ASP A 129 2.52 12.95 8.09
CA ASP A 129 2.28 14.32 8.54
C ASP A 129 1.70 15.19 7.41
N SER A 130 2.15 15.00 6.16
CA SER A 130 1.64 15.72 4.99
C SER A 130 0.17 15.41 4.67
N LEU A 131 -0.35 14.26 5.12
CA LEU A 131 -1.76 13.88 4.98
C LEU A 131 -2.71 14.68 5.89
N GLY A 132 -2.19 15.57 6.73
CA GLY A 132 -2.97 16.59 7.45
C GLY A 132 -3.57 16.13 8.78
N GLY A 133 -3.07 15.08 9.38
CA GLY A 133 -3.42 14.66 10.75
C GLY A 133 -4.88 14.28 10.95
N ARG A 134 -5.25 14.06 12.22
CA ARG A 134 -6.64 13.70 12.59
C ARG A 134 -7.61 14.84 12.34
N GLY A 135 -8.89 14.50 12.10
CA GLY A 135 -9.97 15.49 11.97
C GLY A 135 -10.33 15.89 10.53
N ALA A 136 -9.89 15.15 9.50
CA ALA A 136 -10.24 15.42 8.10
C ALA A 136 -11.75 15.51 7.86
N ALA A 137 -12.54 14.62 8.48
CA ALA A 137 -14.00 14.64 8.39
C ALA A 137 -14.60 15.95 8.98
N GLY A 138 -14.07 16.44 10.11
CA GLY A 138 -14.48 17.71 10.71
C GLY A 138 -14.19 18.89 9.80
N ARG A 139 -12.96 18.97 9.25
CA ARG A 139 -12.58 20.02 8.30
C ARG A 139 -13.43 20.00 7.03
N ALA A 140 -13.75 18.81 6.52
CA ALA A 140 -14.66 18.66 5.38
C ALA A 140 -16.08 19.15 5.72
N ALA A 141 -16.63 18.75 6.87
CA ALA A 141 -17.93 19.20 7.34
C ALA A 141 -18.01 20.73 7.52
N GLU A 142 -16.96 21.34 8.09
CA GLU A 142 -16.87 22.80 8.20
C GLU A 142 -16.84 23.50 6.83
N SER A 143 -16.09 22.91 5.87
CA SER A 143 -16.02 23.45 4.51
C SER A 143 -17.36 23.40 3.80
N VAL A 144 -18.08 22.28 3.90
CA VAL A 144 -19.45 22.14 3.39
C VAL A 144 -20.40 23.09 4.10
N GLY A 145 -20.31 23.18 5.44
CA GLY A 145 -21.18 24.07 6.24
C GLY A 145 -21.01 25.56 5.90
N ARG A 146 -19.81 25.99 5.49
CA ARG A 146 -19.57 27.37 4.99
C ARG A 146 -20.28 27.64 3.66
N LEU A 147 -20.27 26.65 2.75
CA LEU A 147 -20.93 26.78 1.45
C LEU A 147 -22.48 26.83 1.57
N LEU A 148 -23.04 26.18 2.58
CA LEU A 148 -24.48 26.15 2.80
C LEU A 148 -25.03 27.44 3.50
N LYS A 149 -24.15 28.29 4.02
CA LYS A 149 -24.52 29.54 4.70
C LYS A 149 -24.47 30.78 3.78
N ASN A 150 -24.00 30.60 2.54
CA ASN A 150 -24.03 31.58 1.46
C ASN A 150 -25.15 31.25 0.45
#